data_6a4146bc2672f96760b1eaf5fbeda5d1
#
_entry.id   6a4146bc2672f96760b1eaf5fbeda5d1
#
_cell.length_a   1.000
_cell.length_b   1.000
_cell.length_c   1.000
_cell.angle_alpha   90.00
_cell.angle_beta   90.00
_cell.angle_gamma   90.00
#
_symmetry.space_group_name_H-M   'P 1'
#
loop_
_entity.id
_entity.type
_entity.pdbx_description
1 polymer ?
#
loop_
_entity_poly.entity_id
_entity_poly.type
_entity_poly.pdbx_seq_one_letter_code
_entity_poly.pdbx_strand_id
1 'polypeptide(L)'
;MTNTANRREFTRQRKEIRVRYSLLGSEEYSDARLVDVSEGGLCMEASAPLRTGTQIYVQLLNINPEISGLAAHRTSHGRVRWTRDLGCLEQTRFGIGVQYTHPVCH
;
A
#
# COMPACT_ATOMS: atom_id res chain seq x y z
N MET A 1 2.65 12.62 24.87
CA MET A 1 2.55 12.46 24.46
C MET A 1 2.32 12.75 23.64
N THR A 2 2.37 12.66 23.32
CA THR A 2 2.04 12.93 22.75
C THR A 2 2.11 13.42 21.50
N ASN A 3 2.99 13.98 21.06
CA ASN A 3 3.14 14.40 19.89
C ASN A 3 3.13 13.40 18.93
N THR A 4 3.67 12.36 19.18
CA THR A 4 3.69 11.26 18.33
C THR A 4 2.33 10.94 18.01
N ALA A 5 1.51 11.01 18.96
CA ALA A 5 0.17 10.70 18.78
C ALA A 5 -0.45 11.61 17.80
N ASN A 6 -0.11 12.81 17.77
CA ASN A 6 -0.66 13.70 16.86
C ASN A 6 -0.40 13.34 15.47
N ARG A 7 0.75 12.95 15.13
CA ARG A 7 1.02 12.62 13.83
C ARG A 7 0.24 11.48 13.45
N ARG A 8 0.08 10.59 14.33
CA ARG A 8 -0.56 9.48 13.98
C ARG A 8 -1.97 9.73 13.85
N GLU A 9 -2.55 10.59 14.54
CA GLU A 9 -3.85 10.81 14.43
C GLU A 9 -4.24 11.14 13.09
N PHE A 10 -3.45 11.85 12.36
CA PHE A 10 -3.73 12.18 11.07
C PHE A 10 -3.96 10.98 10.26
N THR A 11 -3.20 10.01 10.38
CA THR A 11 -3.34 8.89 9.58
C THR A 11 -4.41 8.07 10.06
N ARG A 12 -4.69 8.12 11.31
CA ARG A 12 -5.54 7.20 11.73
C ARG A 12 -6.87 7.59 11.56
N GLN A 13 -7.16 8.56 11.03
CA GLN A 13 -8.33 8.94 10.84
C GLN A 13 -9.13 8.07 10.50
N ARG A 14 -8.83 7.21 10.53
CA ARG A 14 -9.61 6.48 10.47
C ARG A 14 -10.12 5.74 9.47
N LYS A 15 -10.13 5.79 8.45
CA LYS A 15 -10.61 5.07 7.49
C LYS A 15 -9.53 4.28 6.94
N GLU A 16 -9.61 3.01 6.84
CA GLU A 16 -8.62 2.19 6.20
C GLU A 16 -8.63 2.51 4.75
N ILE A 17 -7.49 2.65 4.16
CA ILE A 17 -7.39 2.88 2.74
C ILE A 17 -7.29 1.52 2.08
N ARG A 18 -8.23 1.20 1.25
CA ARG A 18 -8.26 -0.08 0.57
C ARG A 18 -7.45 0.00 -0.70
N VAL A 19 -6.75 -1.08 -1.00
CA VAL A 19 -5.87 -1.16 -2.14
C VAL A 19 -6.30 -2.34 -2.98
N ARG A 20 -6.15 -2.19 -4.29
CA ARG A 20 -6.39 -3.30 -5.18
C ARG A 20 -5.15 -3.37 -6.04
N TYR A 21 -4.63 -4.55 -6.27
CA TYR A 21 -3.44 -4.69 -7.07
C TYR A 21 -3.55 -5.85 -8.02
N SER A 22 -2.78 -5.82 -9.10
CA SER A 22 -2.73 -6.92 -10.03
C SER A 22 -1.31 -7.11 -10.48
N LEU A 23 -0.96 -8.35 -10.82
CA LEU A 23 0.37 -8.62 -11.32
C LEU A 23 0.41 -8.12 -12.75
N LEU A 24 1.55 -7.63 -13.17
CA LEU A 24 1.70 -7.13 -14.50
C LEU A 24 1.38 -8.24 -15.45
N GLY A 25 0.53 -7.99 -16.38
CA GLY A 25 0.12 -9.00 -17.35
C GLY A 25 -1.11 -9.80 -16.94
N SER A 26 -1.61 -9.58 -15.75
CA SER A 26 -2.77 -10.33 -15.30
C SER A 26 -3.96 -9.42 -15.28
N GLU A 27 -5.14 -9.98 -15.49
CA GLU A 27 -6.33 -9.21 -15.42
C GLU A 27 -7.04 -9.42 -14.11
N GLU A 28 -6.48 -10.18 -13.22
CA GLU A 28 -7.10 -10.44 -11.95
C GLU A 28 -6.59 -9.47 -10.90
N TYR A 29 -7.46 -9.01 -10.05
CA TYR A 29 -7.10 -8.10 -8.99
C TYR A 29 -7.25 -8.72 -7.62
N SER A 30 -6.42 -8.32 -6.71
CA SER A 30 -6.49 -8.77 -5.33
C SER A 30 -6.60 -7.56 -4.42
N ASP A 31 -7.17 -7.75 -3.26
CA ASP A 31 -7.38 -6.67 -2.32
C ASP A 31 -6.28 -6.64 -1.27
N ALA A 32 -6.00 -5.47 -0.79
CA ALA A 32 -5.03 -5.28 0.27
C ALA A 32 -5.40 -4.02 1.04
N ARG A 33 -4.62 -3.68 2.02
CA ARG A 33 -4.86 -2.51 2.84
C ARG A 33 -3.58 -1.69 2.85
N LEU A 34 -3.69 -0.39 2.68
CA LEU A 34 -2.53 0.47 2.68
C LEU A 34 -2.01 0.63 4.10
N VAL A 35 -0.73 0.51 4.26
CA VAL A 35 -0.11 0.72 5.56
C VAL A 35 0.60 2.06 5.56
N ASP A 36 1.29 2.37 4.49
CA ASP A 36 2.09 3.60 4.47
C ASP A 36 2.45 3.94 3.04
N VAL A 37 2.71 5.20 2.74
CA VAL A 37 3.15 5.62 1.43
C VAL A 37 4.29 6.63 1.57
N SER A 38 5.12 6.70 0.55
CA SER A 38 6.15 7.70 0.49
C SER A 38 6.30 8.06 -0.97
N GLU A 39 7.19 8.96 -1.29
CA GLU A 39 7.38 9.35 -2.66
C GLU A 39 7.84 8.20 -3.51
N GLY A 40 8.60 7.31 -2.95
CA GLY A 40 9.19 6.23 -3.71
C GLY A 40 8.41 4.93 -3.72
N GLY A 41 7.37 4.82 -2.95
CA GLY A 41 6.65 3.56 -2.91
C GLY A 41 5.62 3.49 -1.82
N LEU A 42 5.12 2.30 -1.57
CA LEU A 42 4.13 2.12 -0.53
C LEU A 42 4.32 0.77 0.15
N CYS A 43 3.64 0.61 1.24
CA CYS A 43 3.63 -0.63 1.97
C CYS A 43 2.17 -1.02 2.12
N MET A 44 1.83 -2.26 1.85
CA MET A 44 0.45 -2.72 1.98
C MET A 44 0.42 -4.03 2.72
N GLU A 45 -0.74 -4.39 3.20
CA GLU A 45 -0.92 -5.63 3.90
C GLU A 45 -1.89 -6.46 3.10
N ALA A 46 -1.51 -7.65 2.74
CA ALA A 46 -2.31 -8.50 1.88
C ALA A 46 -2.45 -9.89 2.47
N SER A 47 -3.33 -10.69 1.91
CA SER A 47 -3.55 -12.02 2.43
C SER A 47 -2.67 -13.06 1.76
N ALA A 48 -1.92 -12.68 0.76
CA ALA A 48 -1.03 -13.61 0.08
C ALA A 48 0.32 -12.95 -0.13
N PRO A 49 1.40 -13.71 -0.13
CA PRO A 49 2.72 -13.12 -0.32
C PRO A 49 2.96 -12.85 -1.80
N LEU A 50 3.87 -11.95 -2.09
CA LEU A 50 4.30 -11.72 -3.45
C LEU A 50 5.80 -11.87 -3.50
N ARG A 51 6.28 -12.44 -4.58
CA ARG A 51 7.68 -12.67 -4.72
C ARG A 51 8.41 -11.37 -4.98
N THR A 52 9.55 -11.19 -4.36
CA THR A 52 10.37 -10.01 -4.57
C THR A 52 10.71 -9.90 -6.05
N GLY A 53 10.62 -8.73 -6.58
CA GLY A 53 10.88 -8.49 -7.99
C GLY A 53 9.62 -8.49 -8.85
N THR A 54 8.51 -8.94 -8.31
CA THR A 54 7.26 -8.99 -9.08
C THR A 54 6.81 -7.58 -9.38
N GLN A 55 6.40 -7.34 -10.61
CA GLN A 55 5.89 -6.04 -10.99
C GLN A 55 4.40 -6.04 -10.87
N ILE A 56 3.86 -4.99 -10.31
CA ILE A 56 2.42 -4.93 -10.05
C ILE A 56 1.88 -3.54 -10.31
N TYR A 57 0.58 -3.47 -10.53
CA TYR A 57 -0.13 -2.22 -10.58
C TYR A 57 -0.90 -2.12 -9.28
N VAL A 58 -0.99 -0.96 -8.72
CA VAL A 58 -1.67 -0.74 -7.45
C VAL A 58 -2.63 0.42 -7.59
N GLN A 59 -3.82 0.27 -7.06
CA GLN A 59 -4.79 1.34 -7.04
C GLN A 59 -5.30 1.57 -5.64
N LEU A 60 -5.37 2.82 -5.22
CA LEU A 60 -5.97 3.16 -3.94
C LEU A 60 -7.43 3.44 -4.19
N LEU A 61 -8.29 2.78 -3.47
CA LEU A 61 -9.69 2.80 -3.80
C LEU A 61 -10.54 3.85 -3.10
N ASN A 62 -10.41 3.99 -1.86
CA ASN A 62 -11.31 4.87 -1.12
C ASN A 62 -10.59 6.06 -0.53
N ILE A 63 -9.83 6.76 -1.35
CA ILE A 63 -9.12 7.90 -0.86
C ILE A 63 -9.96 9.14 -1.02
N ASN A 64 -9.73 10.08 -0.15
CA ASN A 64 -10.42 11.32 -0.20
C ASN A 64 -9.55 12.29 -0.97
N PRO A 65 -10.01 12.83 -2.08
CA PRO A 65 -9.19 13.69 -2.90
C PRO A 65 -8.71 14.92 -2.17
N GLU A 66 -9.33 15.26 -1.07
CA GLU A 66 -8.89 16.40 -0.35
C GLU A 66 -7.70 16.10 0.55
N ILE A 67 -7.35 14.88 0.73
CA ILE A 67 -6.21 14.53 1.54
C ILE A 67 -5.00 14.66 0.67
N SER A 68 -4.16 15.63 1.00
CA SER A 68 -3.04 15.89 0.16
C SER A 68 -2.11 14.75 0.07
N GLY A 69 -1.53 14.57 -1.04
CA GLY A 69 -0.53 13.56 -1.26
C GLY A 69 -1.05 12.23 -1.70
N LEU A 70 -2.23 11.84 -1.30
CA LEU A 70 -2.70 10.54 -1.68
C LEU A 70 -3.21 10.46 -3.09
N ALA A 71 -3.71 11.55 -3.62
CA ALA A 71 -4.21 11.53 -4.99
C ALA A 71 -3.12 11.15 -5.97
N ALA A 72 -1.90 11.56 -5.70
CA ALA A 72 -0.79 11.25 -6.58
C ALA A 72 -0.49 9.76 -6.58
N HIS A 73 -0.94 9.02 -5.57
CA HIS A 73 -0.69 7.61 -5.47
C HIS A 73 -1.88 6.77 -5.94
N ARG A 74 -2.91 7.42 -6.46
CA ARG A 74 -4.12 6.70 -6.82
C ARG A 74 -3.86 5.49 -7.68
N THR A 75 -3.00 5.59 -8.64
CA THR A 75 -2.63 4.46 -9.48
C THR A 75 -1.14 4.47 -9.65
N SER A 76 -0.50 3.37 -9.38
CA SER A 76 0.94 3.30 -9.45
C SER A 76 1.38 1.98 -10.03
N HIS A 77 2.59 1.97 -10.54
CA HIS A 77 3.18 0.75 -11.06
C HIS A 77 4.49 0.57 -10.32
N GLY A 78 4.72 -0.56 -9.78
CA GLY A 78 5.92 -0.75 -8.98
C GLY A 78 6.41 -2.18 -8.96
N ARG A 79 7.41 -2.41 -8.14
CA ARG A 79 8.02 -3.70 -8.03
C ARG A 79 8.12 -4.06 -6.57
N VAL A 80 7.79 -5.29 -6.24
CA VAL A 80 7.83 -5.76 -4.87
C VAL A 80 9.28 -5.81 -4.42
N ARG A 81 9.60 -5.12 -3.33
CA ARG A 81 10.94 -5.11 -2.80
C ARG A 81 11.08 -6.05 -1.63
N TRP A 82 10.07 -6.25 -0.86
CA TRP A 82 10.14 -7.19 0.26
C TRP A 82 8.75 -7.67 0.62
N THR A 83 8.72 -8.83 1.21
CA THR A 83 7.49 -9.41 1.71
C THR A 83 7.81 -9.95 3.11
N ARG A 84 6.93 -9.72 4.06
CA ARG A 84 7.15 -10.16 5.40
C ARG A 84 5.91 -10.82 5.94
N ASP A 85 6.04 -11.96 6.56
CA ASP A 85 4.93 -12.67 7.14
C ASP A 85 4.53 -11.99 8.44
N LEU A 86 3.31 -11.48 8.52
CA LEU A 86 2.83 -10.82 9.69
C LEU A 86 1.83 -11.68 10.45
N GLY A 87 1.68 -12.90 10.02
CA GLY A 87 0.61 -13.71 10.47
C GLY A 87 0.48 -13.95 11.94
N CYS A 88 -0.70 -14.25 12.37
CA CYS A 88 -0.93 -14.64 13.70
C CYS A 88 -1.69 -15.91 13.59
N LEU A 89 -2.10 -16.46 14.67
CA LEU A 89 -2.71 -17.73 14.68
C LEU A 89 -3.89 -17.89 13.84
N GLU A 90 -4.67 -16.89 13.72
CA GLU A 90 -5.90 -17.03 13.01
C GLU A 90 -5.95 -16.50 11.64
N GLN A 91 -4.99 -15.73 11.25
CA GLN A 91 -5.02 -15.16 9.94
C GLN A 91 -3.67 -15.11 9.33
N THR A 92 -3.60 -15.29 8.05
CA THR A 92 -2.36 -15.18 7.31
C THR A 92 -2.34 -13.80 6.69
N ARG A 93 -1.35 -13.02 7.03
CA ARG A 93 -1.20 -11.70 6.49
C ARG A 93 0.22 -11.42 6.16
N PHE A 94 0.44 -10.65 5.12
CA PHE A 94 1.79 -10.36 4.66
C PHE A 94 1.95 -8.86 4.43
N GLY A 95 3.05 -8.32 4.92
CA GLY A 95 3.41 -6.95 4.62
C GLY A 95 4.19 -6.98 3.33
N ILE A 96 3.87 -6.09 2.42
CA ILE A 96 4.49 -6.06 1.12
C ILE A 96 4.97 -4.66 0.84
N GLY A 97 6.27 -4.51 0.61
CA GLY A 97 6.84 -3.22 0.28
C GLY A 97 7.00 -3.11 -1.21
N VAL A 98 6.49 -2.04 -1.79
CA VAL A 98 6.48 -1.83 -3.21
C VAL A 98 7.25 -0.56 -3.53
N GLN A 99 8.19 -0.64 -4.46
CA GLN A 99 8.93 0.52 -4.89
C GLN A 99 8.35 0.93 -6.23
N TYR A 100 7.96 2.17 -6.38
CA TYR A 100 7.36 2.63 -7.63
C TYR A 100 8.39 2.61 -8.73
N THR A 101 7.93 2.24 -9.91
CA THR A 101 8.76 2.27 -11.09
C THR A 101 9.08 3.73 -11.40
N HIS A 102 8.08 4.60 -11.21
CA HIS A 102 8.30 6.01 -11.42
C HIS A 102 7.87 6.72 -10.15
N PRO A 103 8.80 7.27 -9.40
CA PRO A 103 8.45 7.92 -8.14
C PRO A 103 7.44 9.03 -8.35
N VAL A 104 6.62 9.24 -7.35
CA VAL A 104 5.63 10.26 -7.40
C VAL A 104 6.29 11.62 -7.36
N CYS A 105 5.81 12.52 -8.19
CA CYS A 105 6.36 13.83 -8.23
C CYS A 105 5.32 14.82 -7.83
N HIS A 106 5.66 15.78 -7.05
CA HIS A 106 4.69 16.78 -6.58
C HIS A 106 4.90 18.10 -7.23
#